data_f6cd18a4816cd05a4c8c41d31642a82e
#
_entry.id   f6cd18a4816cd05a4c8c41d31642a82e
#
_cell.length_a   1.000
_cell.length_b   1.000
_cell.length_c   1.000
_cell.angle_alpha   90.00
_cell.angle_beta   90.00
_cell.angle_gamma   90.00
#
_symmetry.space_group_name_H-M   'P 1'
#
loop_
_entity.id
_entity.type
_entity.pdbx_description
1 polymer ?
#
loop_
_entity_poly.entity_id
_entity_poly.type
_entity_poly.pdbx_seq_one_letter_code
_entity_poly.pdbx_strand_id
1 'polypeptide(L)'
;MPLSERENLVRLARDFDALIVCDDVYDFLQCSADPRAPPHPNDTAPQPRLVDVDRFLDGGPSTPFGNVVSNGSFSKVIGPGLRTGWAEGTAQLAYGLSQAYGPFPQLHQSTDE
;
A
#
# COMPACT_ATOMS: atom_id res chain seq x y z
N MET A 1 -6.51 -11.03 6.47
CA MET A 1 -7.82 -10.38 6.20
C MET A 1 -8.31 -10.83 4.82
N PRO A 2 -9.46 -11.48 4.72
CA PRO A 2 -10.06 -11.91 3.45
C PRO A 2 -10.35 -10.72 2.52
N LEU A 3 -10.43 -10.97 1.21
CA LEU A 3 -10.69 -9.92 0.22
C LEU A 3 -12.02 -9.20 0.49
N SER A 4 -13.08 -9.96 0.84
CA SER A 4 -14.38 -9.38 1.15
C SER A 4 -14.35 -8.39 2.32
N GLU A 5 -13.55 -8.66 3.33
CA GLU A 5 -13.37 -7.75 4.46
C GLU A 5 -12.57 -6.51 4.05
N ARG A 6 -11.57 -6.66 3.18
CA ARG A 6 -10.82 -5.53 2.63
C ARG A 6 -11.71 -4.60 1.81
N GLU A 7 -12.56 -5.18 0.96
CA GLU A 7 -13.54 -4.42 0.20
C GLU A 7 -14.53 -3.66 1.10
N ASN A 8 -15.05 -4.32 2.13
CA ASN A 8 -15.94 -3.70 3.09
C ASN A 8 -15.26 -2.56 3.86
N LEU A 9 -14.00 -2.73 4.23
CA LEU A 9 -13.24 -1.70 4.92
C LEU A 9 -13.03 -0.46 4.03
N VAL A 10 -12.73 -0.67 2.75
CA VAL A 10 -12.58 0.45 1.78
C VAL A 10 -13.91 1.16 1.57
N ARG A 11 -15.03 0.42 1.44
CA ARG A 11 -16.36 1.03 1.35
C ARG A 11 -16.70 1.86 2.58
N LEU A 12 -16.41 1.33 3.76
CA LEU A 12 -16.61 2.05 5.01
C LEU A 12 -15.80 3.34 5.07
N ALA A 13 -14.54 3.29 4.65
CA ALA A 13 -13.70 4.48 4.57
C ALA A 13 -14.27 5.53 3.61
N ARG A 14 -14.82 5.10 2.48
CA ARG A 14 -15.49 6.00 1.53
C ARG A 14 -16.74 6.64 2.13
N ASP A 15 -17.54 5.86 2.84
CA ASP A 15 -18.78 6.34 3.46
C ASP A 15 -18.53 7.41 4.53
N PHE A 16 -17.41 7.29 5.25
CA PHE A 16 -17.03 8.23 6.30
C PHE A 16 -16.00 9.27 5.85
N ASP A 17 -15.65 9.31 4.58
CA ASP A 17 -14.56 10.16 4.04
C ASP A 17 -13.27 10.05 4.86
N ALA A 18 -12.94 8.82 5.26
CA ALA A 18 -11.78 8.50 6.07
C ALA A 18 -10.60 8.06 5.19
N LEU A 19 -9.39 8.29 5.67
CA LEU A 19 -8.16 7.78 5.07
C LEU A 19 -7.64 6.59 5.87
N ILE A 20 -7.46 5.46 5.20
CA ILE A 20 -6.81 4.28 5.75
C ILE A 20 -5.30 4.41 5.49
N VAL A 21 -4.51 4.36 6.53
CA VAL A 21 -3.05 4.28 6.43
C VAL A 21 -2.63 2.85 6.73
N CYS A 22 -2.09 2.16 5.72
CA CYS A 22 -1.62 0.79 5.84
C CYS A 22 -0.11 0.77 6.08
N ASP A 23 0.33 0.01 7.07
CA ASP A 23 1.75 -0.26 7.30
C ASP A 23 2.12 -1.58 6.62
N ASP A 24 2.38 -1.52 5.32
CA ASP A 24 2.57 -2.67 4.44
C ASP A 24 4.03 -3.11 4.32
N VAL A 25 4.82 -2.92 5.38
CA VAL A 25 6.26 -3.23 5.39
C VAL A 25 6.57 -4.74 5.24
N TYR A 26 5.59 -5.60 5.45
CA TYR A 26 5.71 -7.06 5.32
C TYR A 26 5.04 -7.64 4.09
N ASP A 27 4.56 -6.83 3.19
CA ASP A 27 3.73 -7.23 2.05
C ASP A 27 4.39 -8.28 1.15
N PHE A 28 5.70 -8.20 1.01
CA PHE A 28 6.49 -9.14 0.21
C PHE A 28 6.87 -10.42 0.98
N LEU A 29 6.54 -10.51 2.27
CA LEU A 29 6.90 -11.62 3.13
C LEU A 29 5.65 -12.44 3.49
N GLN A 30 5.02 -13.02 2.49
CA GLN A 30 3.85 -13.87 2.68
C GLN A 30 4.27 -15.33 2.85
N CYS A 31 3.83 -15.94 3.93
CA CYS A 31 4.06 -17.34 4.23
C CYS A 31 2.74 -18.09 4.26
N SER A 32 2.76 -19.35 3.80
CA SER A 32 1.63 -20.24 4.04
C SER A 32 1.43 -20.48 5.53
N ALA A 33 0.18 -20.50 5.97
CA ALA A 33 -0.17 -20.88 7.34
C ALA A 33 0.12 -22.34 7.65
N ASP A 34 0.25 -23.18 6.61
CA ASP A 34 0.64 -24.59 6.75
C ASP A 34 2.10 -24.77 6.32
N PRO A 35 3.03 -25.02 7.28
CA PRO A 35 4.43 -25.23 6.97
C PRO A 35 4.70 -26.52 6.17
N ARG A 36 3.71 -27.39 5.99
CA ARG A 36 3.79 -28.62 5.22
C ARG A 36 3.22 -28.48 3.82
N ALA A 37 2.54 -27.37 3.52
CA ALA A 37 2.06 -27.12 2.18
C ALA A 37 3.26 -26.96 1.24
N PRO A 38 3.32 -27.73 0.13
CA PRO A 38 4.35 -27.48 -0.86
C PRO A 38 4.22 -26.03 -1.36
N PRO A 39 5.33 -25.33 -1.61
CA PRO A 39 5.27 -24.02 -2.21
C PRO A 39 4.54 -24.15 -3.55
N HIS A 40 3.38 -23.52 -3.67
CA HIS A 40 2.68 -23.47 -4.94
C HIS A 40 3.50 -22.63 -5.91
N PRO A 41 3.95 -23.18 -7.02
CA PRO A 41 4.74 -22.41 -7.99
C PRO A 41 3.96 -21.23 -8.61
N ASN A 42 2.67 -21.16 -8.37
CA ASN A 42 1.77 -20.11 -8.83
C ASN A 42 1.17 -19.25 -7.70
N ASP A 43 1.54 -19.47 -6.45
CA ASP A 43 1.17 -18.60 -5.32
C ASP A 43 1.96 -17.28 -5.34
N THR A 44 2.16 -16.77 -6.51
CA THR A 44 3.04 -15.62 -6.73
C THR A 44 2.30 -14.30 -6.74
N ALA A 45 0.97 -14.31 -6.71
CA ALA A 45 0.22 -13.07 -6.56
C ALA A 45 -0.06 -12.84 -5.07
N PRO A 46 0.63 -11.89 -4.43
CA PRO A 46 0.23 -11.47 -3.10
C PRO A 46 -1.24 -11.06 -3.13
N GLN A 47 -1.97 -11.38 -2.07
CA GLN A 47 -3.36 -10.95 -1.95
C GLN A 47 -3.43 -9.42 -2.15
N PRO A 48 -4.45 -8.90 -2.87
CA PRO A 48 -4.52 -7.46 -3.13
C PRO A 48 -4.46 -6.68 -1.83
N ARG A 49 -3.56 -5.72 -1.74
CA ARG A 49 -3.46 -4.80 -0.62
C ARG A 49 -4.68 -3.88 -0.60
N LEU A 50 -4.91 -3.22 0.53
CA LEU A 50 -6.02 -2.26 0.61
C LEU A 50 -5.88 -1.12 -0.43
N VAL A 51 -4.67 -0.66 -0.72
CA VAL A 51 -4.42 0.33 -1.77
C VAL A 51 -4.78 -0.19 -3.16
N ASP A 52 -4.56 -1.47 -3.42
CA ASP A 52 -4.96 -2.10 -4.69
C ASP A 52 -6.48 -2.24 -4.79
N VAL A 53 -7.12 -2.61 -3.67
CA VAL A 53 -8.60 -2.68 -3.60
C VAL A 53 -9.23 -1.31 -3.84
N ASP A 54 -8.73 -0.25 -3.23
CA ASP A 54 -9.24 1.11 -3.45
C ASP A 54 -9.12 1.54 -4.91
N ARG A 55 -8.08 1.07 -5.60
CA ARG A 55 -7.83 1.41 -7.01
C ARG A 55 -8.88 0.85 -7.97
N PHE A 56 -9.48 -0.30 -7.64
CA PHE A 56 -10.36 -1.03 -8.56
C PHE A 56 -11.80 -1.20 -8.06
N LEU A 57 -12.04 -1.13 -6.75
CA LEU A 57 -13.33 -1.39 -6.17
C LEU A 57 -14.37 -0.38 -6.65
N ASP A 58 -15.52 -0.89 -7.13
CA ASP A 58 -16.66 -0.10 -7.57
C ASP A 58 -16.27 0.97 -8.64
N GLY A 59 -15.33 0.62 -9.53
CA GLY A 59 -14.85 1.49 -10.61
C GLY A 59 -13.71 2.43 -10.22
N GLY A 60 -13.17 2.31 -9.02
CA GLY A 60 -12.04 3.08 -8.51
C GLY A 60 -12.40 4.06 -7.39
N PRO A 61 -11.44 4.89 -6.97
CA PRO A 61 -11.64 5.84 -5.89
C PRO A 61 -12.82 6.78 -6.12
N SER A 62 -13.59 7.06 -5.08
CA SER A 62 -14.74 7.98 -5.13
C SER A 62 -14.32 9.45 -5.23
N THR A 63 -13.10 9.76 -4.81
CA THR A 63 -12.48 11.10 -4.93
C THR A 63 -11.09 10.98 -5.53
N PRO A 64 -10.53 12.05 -6.11
CA PRO A 64 -9.17 12.03 -6.65
C PRO A 64 -8.08 11.67 -5.64
N PHE A 65 -8.32 11.89 -4.35
CA PHE A 65 -7.38 11.55 -3.28
C PHE A 65 -7.43 10.06 -2.90
N GLY A 66 -8.54 9.37 -3.19
CA GLY A 66 -8.75 8.02 -2.70
C GLY A 66 -8.93 7.95 -1.18
N ASN A 67 -9.04 6.74 -0.67
CA ASN A 67 -9.26 6.50 0.75
C ASN A 67 -8.22 5.58 1.39
N VAL A 68 -7.18 5.20 0.65
CA VAL A 68 -6.12 4.32 1.14
C VAL A 68 -4.75 4.84 0.75
N VAL A 69 -3.82 4.83 1.69
CA VAL A 69 -2.39 4.99 1.45
C VAL A 69 -1.63 3.80 2.03
N SER A 70 -0.71 3.25 1.26
CA SER A 70 0.17 2.17 1.68
C SER A 70 1.55 2.74 1.99
N ASN A 71 2.06 2.40 3.16
CA ASN A 71 3.42 2.74 3.59
C ASN A 71 4.30 1.50 3.49
N GLY A 72 5.33 1.55 2.67
CA GLY A 72 6.25 0.46 2.44
C GLY A 72 7.68 0.82 2.86
N SER A 73 8.50 -0.21 3.07
CA SER A 73 9.90 -0.05 3.44
C SER A 73 10.74 -1.25 3.02
N PHE A 74 11.97 -1.03 2.66
CA PHE A 74 12.96 -2.10 2.46
C PHE A 74 13.55 -2.66 3.76
N SER A 75 13.24 -2.05 4.90
CA SER A 75 13.87 -2.42 6.19
C SER A 75 13.65 -3.87 6.60
N LYS A 76 12.55 -4.49 6.17
CA LYS A 76 12.21 -5.88 6.52
C LYS A 76 12.52 -6.89 5.42
N VAL A 77 12.76 -6.43 4.19
CA VAL A 77 12.99 -7.28 3.03
C VAL A 77 14.48 -7.38 2.71
N ILE A 78 15.18 -6.25 2.68
CA ILE A 78 16.60 -6.18 2.31
C ILE A 78 17.46 -5.89 3.54
N GLY A 79 17.05 -4.96 4.38
CA GLY A 79 17.73 -4.63 5.63
C GLY A 79 17.45 -3.23 6.13
N PRO A 80 17.48 -3.04 7.45
CA PRO A 80 17.14 -1.74 8.07
C PRO A 80 18.17 -0.64 7.76
N GLY A 81 19.38 -1.02 7.35
CA GLY A 81 20.44 -0.06 7.01
C GLY A 81 20.17 0.78 5.77
N LEU A 82 19.31 0.34 4.86
CA LEU A 82 18.98 1.07 3.64
C LEU A 82 18.22 2.38 3.91
N ARG A 83 17.49 2.47 5.01
CA ARG A 83 16.71 3.67 5.41
C ARG A 83 15.83 4.22 4.28
N THR A 84 15.26 3.35 3.47
CA THR A 84 14.41 3.71 2.33
C THR A 84 13.01 3.19 2.56
N GLY A 85 12.04 4.07 2.39
CA GLY A 85 10.62 3.77 2.41
C GLY A 85 9.88 4.58 1.35
N TRP A 86 8.64 4.25 1.13
CA TRP A 86 7.78 4.92 0.16
C TRP A 86 6.34 4.97 0.66
N ALA A 87 5.57 5.88 0.10
CA ALA A 87 4.12 5.90 0.25
C ALA A 87 3.48 5.72 -1.13
N GLU A 88 2.48 4.90 -1.21
CA GLU A 88 1.73 4.59 -2.42
C GLU A 88 0.26 4.94 -2.23
N GLY A 89 -0.31 5.63 -3.21
CA GLY A 89 -1.71 6.03 -3.20
C GLY A 89 -2.10 6.59 -4.57
N THR A 90 -3.16 7.38 -4.62
CA THR A 90 -3.51 8.11 -5.83
C THR A 90 -2.46 9.17 -6.16
N ALA A 91 -2.40 9.59 -7.43
CA ALA A 91 -1.47 10.63 -7.85
C ALA A 91 -1.64 11.94 -7.08
N GLN A 92 -2.87 12.33 -6.76
CA GLN A 92 -3.13 13.54 -5.98
C GLN A 92 -2.71 13.40 -4.52
N LEU A 93 -2.92 12.25 -3.90
CA LEU A 93 -2.45 11.98 -2.55
C LEU A 93 -0.91 12.01 -2.50
N ALA A 94 -0.25 11.34 -3.44
CA ALA A 94 1.21 11.33 -3.56
C ALA A 94 1.77 12.74 -3.76
N TYR A 95 1.15 13.55 -4.60
CA TYR A 95 1.52 14.95 -4.79
C TYR A 95 1.37 15.75 -3.49
N GLY A 96 0.24 15.61 -2.80
CA GLY A 96 0.00 16.29 -1.52
C GLY A 96 1.04 15.92 -0.47
N LEU A 97 1.38 14.64 -0.34
CA LEU A 97 2.43 14.18 0.55
C LEU A 97 3.80 14.78 0.20
N SER A 98 4.13 14.87 -1.09
CA SER A 98 5.40 15.46 -1.53
C SER A 98 5.50 16.95 -1.15
N GLN A 99 4.39 17.68 -1.14
CA GLN A 99 4.34 19.09 -0.76
C GLN A 99 4.45 19.29 0.76
N ALA A 100 3.98 18.33 1.56
CA ALA A 100 4.06 18.41 3.02
C ALA A 100 5.50 18.35 3.56
N TYR A 101 6.41 17.79 2.79
CA TYR A 101 7.83 17.69 3.17
C TYR A 101 8.61 18.99 2.98
N GLY A 102 8.01 20.11 2.61
CA GLY A 102 8.65 21.44 2.60
C GLY A 102 10.06 21.48 1.97
N PRO A 103 10.79 22.61 2.07
CA PRO A 103 12.12 22.75 1.47
C PRO A 103 13.24 22.10 2.34
N PHE A 104 13.03 20.91 2.86
CA PHE A 104 14.14 20.11 3.37
C PHE A 104 15.03 19.67 2.20
N PRO A 105 16.38 19.72 2.37
CA PRO A 105 17.29 19.33 1.32
C PRO A 105 16.98 17.91 0.90
N GLN A 106 16.76 17.78 -0.35
CA GLN A 106 16.29 16.64 -1.12
C GLN A 106 16.94 15.34 -0.72
N LEU A 107 16.21 14.52 0.02
CA LEU A 107 16.41 13.09 -0.06
C LEU A 107 15.73 12.64 -1.35
N HIS A 108 16.55 12.40 -2.36
CA HIS A 108 16.23 11.88 -3.67
C HIS A 108 14.76 11.52 -3.93
N GLN A 109 14.07 12.34 -4.67
CA GLN A 109 13.00 11.89 -5.53
C GLN A 109 13.62 10.94 -6.56
N SER A 110 13.48 9.65 -6.40
CA SER A 110 13.57 8.76 -7.54
C SER A 110 12.26 8.95 -8.31
N THR A 111 12.30 9.82 -9.28
CA THR A 111 11.34 9.85 -10.37
C THR A 111 11.66 8.65 -11.25
N ASP A 112 11.21 7.48 -10.86
CA ASP A 112 11.10 6.36 -11.78
C ASP A 112 9.63 6.16 -12.06
N GLU A 113 9.33 6.51 -13.28
CA GLU A 113 8.09 6.25 -13.99
C GLU A 113 7.69 4.77 -13.96
#